data_c08f524b830d537bf2f85d879e22fc34
#
_entry.id   c08f524b830d537bf2f85d879e22fc34
#
_cell.length_a   1.000
_cell.length_b   1.000
_cell.length_c   1.000
_cell.angle_alpha   90.00
_cell.angle_beta   90.00
_cell.angle_gamma   90.00
#
_symmetry.space_group_name_H-M   'P 1'
#
loop_
_entity.id
_entity.type
_entity.pdbx_description
1 polymer ?
#
loop_
_entity_poly.entity_id
_entity_poly.type
_entity_poly.pdbx_seq_one_letter_code
_entity_poly.pdbx_strand_id
1 'polypeptide(L)'
;YIHPNLKVYATVSYQDNYNRYVKFTPSIPSYTVQRSLANPNELEFFGGSMGAGSFSSYGYSNWNKLYMDAGASWHESYGKHNVSTLLLGKASRYTMPGDSYHVPSGIMGFVGRVTYNYDDRYMFEVNAGYNGTEQFAEGKRFGLFPAVSGGWVPTKEKWFPKNEVLSFMKIRGSYGEVGNDRLGGSRRYYYLPNTYNLNQGGYYLGNSNGSNKNSYYYGATEGV
;
A
#
# COMPACT_ATOMS: atom_id res chain seq x y z
N TYR A 1 15.60 32.51 6.85
CA TYR A 1 15.48 32.39 5.39
C TYR A 1 16.89 32.36 4.79
N ILE A 2 17.24 31.31 4.08
CA ILE A 2 18.55 31.18 3.42
C ILE A 2 18.58 32.10 2.17
N HIS A 3 17.47 32.19 1.45
CA HIS A 3 17.27 33.05 0.28
C HIS A 3 15.75 33.23 0.05
N PRO A 4 15.27 34.42 -0.37
CA PRO A 4 13.82 34.64 -0.55
C PRO A 4 13.16 33.69 -1.54
N ASN A 5 13.90 33.23 -2.53
CA ASN A 5 13.42 32.39 -3.61
C ASN A 5 13.70 30.89 -3.38
N LEU A 6 14.39 30.53 -2.30
CA LEU A 6 14.71 29.15 -1.95
C LEU A 6 13.92 28.72 -0.72
N LYS A 7 13.15 27.65 -0.89
CA LYS A 7 12.41 27.00 0.19
C LYS A 7 12.93 25.57 0.37
N VAL A 8 13.32 25.26 1.59
CA VAL A 8 13.78 23.91 1.98
C VAL A 8 12.86 23.40 3.08
N TYR A 9 12.51 22.14 3.03
CA TYR A 9 11.68 21.49 4.04
C TYR A 9 12.09 20.03 4.23
N ALA A 10 11.74 19.51 5.38
CA ALA A 10 11.83 18.09 5.69
C ALA A 10 10.62 17.68 6.52
N THR A 11 10.11 16.49 6.27
CA THR A 11 8.98 15.89 6.98
C THR A 11 9.35 14.50 7.47
N VAL A 12 8.98 14.19 8.69
CA VAL A 12 9.06 12.83 9.24
C VAL A 12 7.69 12.51 9.80
N SER A 13 7.13 11.38 9.41
CA SER A 13 5.84 10.89 9.90
C SER A 13 5.99 9.44 10.34
N TYR A 14 5.57 9.16 11.55
CA TYR A 14 5.48 7.81 12.07
C TYR A 14 4.04 7.49 12.42
N GLN A 15 3.55 6.39 11.89
CA GLN A 15 2.22 5.86 12.19
C GLN A 15 2.39 4.49 12.81
N ASP A 16 1.73 4.29 13.92
CA ASP A 16 1.61 2.99 14.58
C ASP A 16 0.13 2.67 14.75
N ASN A 17 -0.25 1.48 14.34
CA ASN A 17 -1.60 0.99 14.47
C ASN A 17 -1.59 -0.32 15.24
N TYR A 18 -2.30 -0.34 16.34
CA TYR A 18 -2.50 -1.52 17.14
C TYR A 18 -4.00 -1.77 17.29
N ASN A 19 -4.46 -2.89 16.79
CA ASN A 19 -5.84 -3.33 16.94
C ASN A 19 -5.89 -4.65 17.68
N ARG A 20 -6.64 -4.70 18.77
CA ARG A 20 -6.90 -5.90 19.56
C ARG A 20 -8.39 -6.10 19.69
N TYR A 21 -8.87 -7.28 19.40
CA TYR A 21 -10.22 -7.66 19.73
C TYR A 21 -10.24 -8.95 20.56
N VAL A 22 -11.19 -9.02 21.45
CA VAL A 22 -11.45 -10.18 22.31
C VAL A 22 -12.92 -10.52 22.17
N LYS A 23 -13.21 -11.77 21.84
CA LYS A 23 -14.57 -12.28 21.77
C LYS A 23 -14.84 -13.13 23.00
N PHE A 24 -15.81 -12.70 23.78
CA PHE A 24 -16.37 -13.49 24.87
C PHE A 24 -17.65 -14.18 24.38
N THR A 25 -17.74 -15.49 24.57
CA THR A 25 -18.95 -16.25 24.29
C THR A 25 -19.51 -16.73 25.61
N PRO A 26 -20.65 -16.16 26.06
CA PRO A 26 -21.29 -16.64 27.27
C PRO A 26 -21.81 -18.06 27.09
N SER A 27 -21.76 -18.86 28.10
CA SER A 27 -22.46 -20.13 28.13
C SER A 27 -23.92 -19.85 28.46
N ILE A 28 -24.82 -20.30 27.61
CA ILE A 28 -26.26 -20.19 27.81
C ILE A 28 -26.76 -21.59 28.18
N PRO A 29 -27.45 -21.76 29.31
CA PRO A 29 -28.01 -23.06 29.67
C PRO A 29 -29.06 -23.46 28.62
N SER A 30 -28.98 -24.68 28.17
CA SER A 30 -30.00 -25.26 27.26
C SER A 30 -30.86 -26.24 28.07
N TYR A 31 -32.18 -26.14 27.85
CA TYR A 31 -33.14 -27.02 28.45
C TYR A 31 -33.84 -27.85 27.41
N THR A 32 -33.98 -29.13 27.66
CA THR A 32 -34.92 -29.96 26.92
C THR A 32 -36.25 -29.89 27.66
N VAL A 33 -37.30 -29.65 26.93
CA VAL A 33 -38.65 -29.53 27.47
C VAL A 33 -39.46 -30.78 27.04
N GLN A 34 -40.06 -31.45 27.95
CA GLN A 34 -41.01 -32.54 27.65
C GLN A 34 -42.24 -32.44 28.56
N ARG A 35 -43.29 -33.08 28.13
CA ARG A 35 -44.51 -33.18 28.98
C ARG A 35 -44.27 -34.14 30.13
N SER A 36 -44.69 -33.75 31.32
CA SER A 36 -44.61 -34.62 32.47
C SER A 36 -45.41 -35.91 32.24
N LEU A 37 -44.77 -37.03 32.56
CA LEU A 37 -45.47 -38.32 32.54
C LEU A 37 -46.55 -38.46 33.61
N ALA A 38 -46.41 -37.70 34.68
CA ALA A 38 -47.36 -37.71 35.79
C ALA A 38 -48.58 -36.79 35.55
N ASN A 39 -48.37 -35.67 34.82
CA ASN A 39 -49.42 -34.71 34.50
C ASN A 39 -49.16 -34.16 33.10
N PRO A 40 -49.93 -34.59 32.09
CA PRO A 40 -49.70 -34.18 30.67
C PRO A 40 -49.93 -32.68 30.41
N ASN A 41 -50.48 -31.93 31.33
CA ASN A 41 -50.68 -30.47 31.23
C ASN A 41 -49.47 -29.67 31.77
N GLU A 42 -48.48 -30.34 32.38
CA GLU A 42 -47.28 -29.70 32.91
C GLU A 42 -46.07 -30.03 32.02
N LEU A 43 -45.19 -29.02 31.95
CA LEU A 43 -43.93 -29.14 31.23
C LEU A 43 -42.79 -29.35 32.24
N GLU A 44 -42.00 -30.34 32.00
CA GLU A 44 -40.77 -30.62 32.74
C GLU A 44 -39.56 -30.14 31.93
N PHE A 45 -38.63 -29.46 32.63
CA PHE A 45 -37.42 -28.93 32.04
C PHE A 45 -36.22 -29.73 32.50
N PHE A 46 -35.52 -30.33 31.59
CA PHE A 46 -34.33 -31.14 31.85
C PHE A 46 -33.08 -30.47 31.31
N GLY A 47 -32.00 -30.53 32.03
CA GLY A 47 -30.76 -29.90 31.67
C GLY A 47 -30.55 -28.55 32.39
N GLY A 48 -29.98 -27.60 31.74
CA GLY A 48 -29.75 -26.29 32.31
C GLY A 48 -28.45 -26.14 33.08
N SER A 49 -27.51 -27.00 32.84
CA SER A 49 -26.16 -26.82 33.36
C SER A 49 -25.53 -25.60 32.73
N MET A 50 -25.15 -24.64 33.54
CA MET A 50 -24.49 -23.42 33.11
C MET A 50 -22.98 -23.63 33.21
N GLY A 51 -22.32 -23.72 32.10
CA GLY A 51 -20.85 -23.72 32.04
C GLY A 51 -20.27 -22.32 32.23
N ALA A 52 -18.98 -22.25 32.38
CA ALA A 52 -18.29 -20.97 32.31
C ALA A 52 -18.28 -20.45 30.89
N GLY A 53 -18.52 -19.16 30.68
CA GLY A 53 -18.30 -18.54 29.40
C GLY A 53 -16.82 -18.62 28.98
N SER A 54 -16.57 -18.59 27.71
CA SER A 54 -15.20 -18.71 27.17
C SER A 54 -14.77 -17.49 26.37
N PHE A 55 -13.51 -17.12 26.50
CA PHE A 55 -12.86 -16.22 25.57
C PHE A 55 -12.34 -17.02 24.38
N SER A 56 -12.99 -16.91 23.26
CA SER A 56 -12.79 -17.83 22.12
C SER A 56 -11.91 -17.27 21.02
N SER A 57 -11.53 -16.01 21.07
CA SER A 57 -10.75 -15.43 19.99
C SER A 57 -9.92 -14.25 20.49
N TYR A 58 -8.64 -14.29 20.18
CA TYR A 58 -7.71 -13.18 20.34
C TYR A 58 -7.22 -12.80 18.95
N GLY A 59 -7.67 -11.68 18.45
CA GLY A 59 -7.08 -11.10 17.25
C GLY A 59 -6.27 -9.89 17.66
N TYR A 60 -5.06 -9.80 17.15
CA TYR A 60 -4.32 -8.56 17.15
C TYR A 60 -3.75 -8.34 15.77
N SER A 61 -3.81 -7.11 15.34
CA SER A 61 -3.16 -6.65 14.12
C SER A 61 -2.38 -5.42 14.48
N ASN A 62 -1.12 -5.43 14.18
CA ASN A 62 -0.28 -4.25 14.33
C ASN A 62 0.48 -4.01 13.03
N TRP A 63 0.63 -2.76 12.70
CA TRP A 63 1.50 -2.33 11.62
C TRP A 63 2.06 -0.95 11.95
N ASN A 64 3.24 -0.69 11.46
CA ASN A 64 3.81 0.64 11.55
C ASN A 64 4.31 1.11 10.18
N LYS A 65 4.29 2.42 10.01
CA LYS A 65 4.77 3.08 8.82
C LYS A 65 5.63 4.26 9.20
N LEU A 66 6.86 4.24 8.75
CA LEU A 66 7.75 5.38 8.79
C LEU A 66 7.78 6.01 7.39
N TYR A 67 7.57 7.31 7.34
CA TYR A 67 7.66 8.10 6.13
C TYR A 67 8.59 9.28 6.38
N MET A 68 9.49 9.53 5.46
CA MET A 68 10.41 10.66 5.48
C MET A 68 10.48 11.27 4.09
N ASP A 69 10.45 12.58 4.03
CA ASP A 69 10.76 13.33 2.82
C ASP A 69 11.54 14.60 3.14
N ALA A 70 12.36 15.01 2.20
CA ALA A 70 13.05 16.28 2.24
C ALA A 70 13.11 16.87 0.84
N GLY A 71 12.92 18.17 0.75
CA GLY A 71 12.90 18.82 -0.55
C GLY A 71 13.40 20.24 -0.50
N ALA A 72 13.83 20.69 -1.68
CA ALA A 72 14.19 22.06 -1.94
C ALA A 72 13.48 22.56 -3.20
N SER A 73 12.89 23.72 -3.12
CA SER A 73 12.30 24.39 -4.29
C SER A 73 12.87 25.79 -4.42
N TRP A 74 13.19 26.15 -5.65
CA TRP A 74 13.67 27.46 -6.01
C TRP A 74 12.81 28.02 -7.12
N HIS A 75 12.49 29.30 -7.03
CA HIS A 75 11.71 30.04 -8.02
C HIS A 75 12.33 31.39 -8.27
N GLU A 76 12.49 31.74 -9.53
CA GLU A 76 13.06 33.01 -9.94
C GLU A 76 12.35 33.57 -11.17
N SER A 77 12.22 34.89 -11.22
CA SER A 77 11.59 35.61 -12.32
C SER A 77 12.53 36.66 -12.84
N TYR A 78 12.87 36.59 -14.12
CA TYR A 78 13.72 37.55 -14.84
C TYR A 78 12.91 38.19 -15.98
N GLY A 79 12.25 39.30 -15.67
CA GLY A 79 11.37 39.97 -16.63
C GLY A 79 10.21 39.05 -17.06
N LYS A 80 10.27 38.56 -18.30
CA LYS A 80 9.24 37.63 -18.84
C LYS A 80 9.55 36.14 -18.63
N HIS A 81 10.69 35.86 -18.05
CA HIS A 81 11.15 34.49 -17.83
C HIS A 81 10.88 34.07 -16.39
N ASN A 82 10.15 33.02 -16.18
CA ASN A 82 9.91 32.41 -14.88
C ASN A 82 10.47 30.98 -14.88
N VAL A 83 11.34 30.72 -13.95
CA VAL A 83 11.96 29.39 -13.76
C VAL A 83 11.61 28.88 -12.37
N SER A 84 11.18 27.64 -12.28
CA SER A 84 11.02 26.97 -10.99
C SER A 84 11.69 25.61 -11.02
N THR A 85 12.35 25.27 -9.95
CA THR A 85 12.97 23.96 -9.75
C THR A 85 12.47 23.32 -8.47
N LEU A 86 12.36 22.01 -8.46
CA LEU A 86 12.06 21.21 -7.30
C LEU A 86 12.97 19.99 -7.28
N LEU A 87 13.60 19.75 -6.14
CA LEU A 87 14.29 18.51 -5.82
C LEU A 87 13.64 17.92 -4.59
N LEU A 88 13.28 16.66 -4.64
CA LEU A 88 12.60 15.96 -3.55
C LEU A 88 13.19 14.55 -3.41
N GLY A 89 13.59 14.20 -2.20
CA GLY A 89 13.90 12.84 -1.80
C GLY A 89 12.82 12.32 -0.85
N LYS A 90 12.35 11.10 -1.03
CA LYS A 90 11.38 10.45 -0.16
C LYS A 90 11.77 9.01 0.14
N ALA A 91 11.44 8.56 1.34
CA ALA A 91 11.57 7.17 1.76
C ALA A 91 10.37 6.79 2.62
N SER A 92 9.88 5.59 2.43
CA SER A 92 8.85 5.02 3.30
C SER A 92 9.14 3.57 3.60
N ARG A 93 8.88 3.16 4.83
CA ARG A 93 9.01 1.79 5.30
C ARG A 93 7.70 1.40 5.97
N TYR A 94 7.15 0.29 5.56
CA TYR A 94 5.95 -0.31 6.13
C TYR A 94 6.30 -1.66 6.74
N THR A 95 5.94 -1.88 7.97
CA THR A 95 6.18 -3.12 8.70
C THR A 95 4.87 -3.68 9.21
N MET A 96 4.60 -4.92 8.91
CA MET A 96 3.42 -5.66 9.35
C MET A 96 3.88 -7.02 9.90
N PRO A 97 4.06 -7.17 11.21
CA PRO A 97 4.57 -8.40 11.82
C PRO A 97 3.74 -9.66 11.56
N GLY A 98 2.45 -9.49 11.23
CA GLY A 98 1.56 -10.59 10.84
C GLY A 98 1.61 -10.97 9.36
N ASP A 99 2.42 -10.32 8.56
CA ASP A 99 2.62 -10.67 7.15
C ASP A 99 3.45 -11.96 7.03
N SER A 100 3.08 -12.81 6.09
CA SER A 100 3.74 -14.10 5.83
C SER A 100 5.24 -13.96 5.56
N TYR A 101 5.67 -12.83 5.05
CA TYR A 101 7.07 -12.57 4.73
C TYR A 101 7.90 -12.06 5.92
N HIS A 102 7.27 -11.54 6.96
CA HIS A 102 7.92 -10.94 8.14
C HIS A 102 9.01 -9.89 7.80
N VAL A 103 8.97 -9.35 6.60
CA VAL A 103 9.95 -8.39 6.09
C VAL A 103 9.26 -7.05 5.80
N PRO A 104 9.82 -5.95 6.27
CA PRO A 104 9.28 -4.63 5.93
C PRO A 104 9.26 -4.40 4.43
N SER A 105 8.29 -3.64 3.93
CA SER A 105 8.33 -3.16 2.56
C SER A 105 8.74 -1.70 2.52
N GLY A 106 9.63 -1.37 1.60
CA GLY A 106 10.17 -0.04 1.45
C GLY A 106 10.09 0.47 0.02
N ILE A 107 9.84 1.78 -0.08
CA ILE A 107 9.92 2.53 -1.33
C ILE A 107 10.79 3.74 -1.05
N MET A 108 11.74 3.99 -1.95
CA MET A 108 12.62 5.15 -1.90
C MET A 108 12.62 5.83 -3.26
N GLY A 109 12.73 7.15 -3.29
CA GLY A 109 12.78 7.84 -4.57
C GLY A 109 13.29 9.25 -4.47
N PHE A 110 13.83 9.70 -5.60
CA PHE A 110 14.23 11.08 -5.85
C PHE A 110 13.43 11.63 -7.02
N VAL A 111 13.01 12.86 -6.91
CA VAL A 111 12.27 13.56 -7.97
C VAL A 111 12.92 14.89 -8.23
N GLY A 112 13.21 15.14 -9.49
CA GLY A 112 13.63 16.44 -9.98
C GLY A 112 12.57 16.99 -10.93
N ARG A 113 12.26 18.27 -10.80
CA ARG A 113 11.37 19.00 -11.71
C ARG A 113 11.98 20.35 -12.05
N VAL A 114 11.92 20.71 -13.30
CA VAL A 114 12.23 22.05 -13.79
C VAL A 114 11.06 22.52 -14.63
N THR A 115 10.53 23.69 -14.30
CA THR A 115 9.49 24.36 -15.09
C THR A 115 10.02 25.69 -15.60
N TYR A 116 9.71 25.99 -16.83
CA TYR A 116 10.04 27.24 -17.48
C TYR A 116 8.79 27.83 -18.12
N ASN A 117 8.57 29.11 -17.87
CA ASN A 117 7.46 29.86 -18.43
C ASN A 117 7.97 31.18 -19.00
N TYR A 118 7.68 31.44 -20.27
CA TYR A 118 8.00 32.67 -20.95
C TYR A 118 6.73 33.45 -21.23
N ASP A 119 6.58 34.60 -20.58
CA ASP A 119 5.50 35.58 -20.78
C ASP A 119 4.10 34.97 -20.68
N ASP A 120 3.96 33.88 -19.94
CA ASP A 120 2.76 33.00 -19.88
C ASP A 120 2.25 32.55 -21.26
N ARG A 121 3.10 32.56 -22.26
CA ARG A 121 2.82 32.11 -23.62
C ARG A 121 3.36 30.74 -23.91
N TYR A 122 4.62 30.53 -23.53
CA TYR A 122 5.31 29.24 -23.75
C TYR A 122 5.67 28.65 -22.41
N MET A 123 5.24 27.45 -22.17
CA MET A 123 5.49 26.71 -20.94
C MET A 123 6.17 25.39 -21.28
N PHE A 124 7.19 25.07 -20.52
CA PHE A 124 7.93 23.84 -20.65
C PHE A 124 8.20 23.24 -19.27
N GLU A 125 8.06 21.92 -19.13
CA GLU A 125 8.33 21.22 -17.90
C GLU A 125 9.05 19.91 -18.17
N VAL A 126 10.08 19.64 -17.41
CA VAL A 126 10.79 18.36 -17.36
C VAL A 126 10.71 17.82 -15.94
N ASN A 127 10.30 16.59 -15.83
CA ASN A 127 10.30 15.81 -14.59
C ASN A 127 11.17 14.58 -14.76
N ALA A 128 11.90 14.21 -13.73
CA ALA A 128 12.61 12.94 -13.66
C ALA A 128 12.40 12.34 -12.28
N GLY A 129 11.83 11.14 -12.22
CA GLY A 129 11.69 10.35 -11.00
C GLY A 129 12.67 9.18 -11.04
N TYR A 130 13.51 9.05 -10.03
CA TYR A 130 14.36 7.87 -9.81
C TYR A 130 13.85 7.14 -8.59
N ASN A 131 13.02 6.12 -8.80
CA ASN A 131 12.29 5.43 -7.74
C ASN A 131 12.74 3.98 -7.63
N GLY A 132 12.84 3.51 -6.40
CA GLY A 132 13.21 2.15 -6.09
C GLY A 132 12.23 1.49 -5.12
N THR A 133 12.06 0.18 -5.28
CA THR A 133 11.23 -0.67 -4.45
C THR A 133 11.94 -1.98 -4.15
N GLU A 134 11.70 -2.53 -2.96
CA GLU A 134 12.25 -3.83 -2.55
C GLU A 134 11.60 -5.02 -3.26
N GLN A 135 10.56 -4.81 -4.04
CA GLN A 135 9.89 -5.87 -4.81
C GLN A 135 10.79 -6.49 -5.88
N PHE A 136 11.84 -5.81 -6.29
CA PHE A 136 12.79 -6.27 -7.29
C PHE A 136 14.14 -6.68 -6.68
N ALA A 137 14.84 -7.57 -7.37
CA ALA A 137 16.15 -8.06 -6.98
C ALA A 137 17.16 -6.91 -6.81
N GLU A 138 18.16 -7.15 -5.99
CA GLU A 138 19.28 -6.24 -5.83
C GLU A 138 19.91 -5.89 -7.20
N GLY A 139 20.26 -4.62 -7.38
CA GLY A 139 20.72 -4.10 -8.67
C GLY A 139 19.63 -3.76 -9.69
N LYS A 140 18.37 -4.19 -9.48
CA LYS A 140 17.22 -3.89 -10.36
C LYS A 140 16.08 -3.17 -9.63
N ARG A 141 16.34 -2.69 -8.42
CA ARG A 141 15.32 -2.04 -7.57
C ARG A 141 14.93 -0.66 -8.03
N PHE A 142 15.82 0.04 -8.72
CA PHE A 142 15.63 1.43 -9.12
C PHE A 142 15.35 1.56 -10.60
N GLY A 143 14.38 2.42 -10.94
CA GLY A 143 14.05 2.80 -12.31
C GLY A 143 14.00 4.31 -12.45
N LEU A 144 14.39 4.80 -13.62
CA LEU A 144 14.27 6.20 -14.02
C LEU A 144 12.97 6.37 -14.83
N PHE A 145 12.17 7.35 -14.44
CA PHE A 145 10.87 7.65 -15.03
C PHE A 145 10.84 9.11 -15.46
N PRO A 146 11.28 9.43 -16.68
CA PRO A 146 11.26 10.77 -17.21
C PRO A 146 9.86 11.15 -17.70
N ALA A 147 9.55 12.44 -17.61
CA ALA A 147 8.37 13.03 -18.23
C ALA A 147 8.67 14.43 -18.70
N VAL A 148 8.11 14.80 -19.83
CA VAL A 148 8.22 16.13 -20.44
C VAL A 148 6.85 16.65 -20.80
N SER A 149 6.64 17.95 -20.66
CA SER A 149 5.42 18.60 -21.13
C SER A 149 5.70 19.96 -21.72
N GLY A 150 4.88 20.36 -22.66
CA GLY A 150 4.90 21.67 -23.28
C GLY A 150 3.51 22.27 -23.36
N GLY A 151 3.44 23.59 -23.28
CA GLY A 151 2.21 24.34 -23.39
C GLY A 151 2.42 25.66 -24.16
N TRP A 152 1.42 26.01 -24.95
CA TRP A 152 1.40 27.24 -25.73
C TRP A 152 0.04 27.91 -25.61
N VAL A 153 0.05 29.22 -25.50
CA VAL A 153 -1.16 30.06 -25.39
C VAL A 153 -1.25 30.97 -26.61
N PRO A 154 -1.84 30.49 -27.73
CA PRO A 154 -1.97 31.25 -28.97
C PRO A 154 -2.64 32.61 -28.81
N THR A 155 -3.64 32.71 -27.92
CA THR A 155 -4.38 33.94 -27.67
C THR A 155 -3.53 35.07 -27.08
N LYS A 156 -2.34 34.78 -26.56
CA LYS A 156 -1.37 35.80 -26.11
C LYS A 156 -0.40 36.24 -27.22
N GLU A 157 -0.50 35.67 -28.41
CA GLU A 157 0.34 36.05 -29.54
C GLU A 157 -0.14 37.36 -30.18
N LYS A 158 0.80 38.15 -30.70
CA LYS A 158 0.49 39.45 -31.33
C LYS A 158 -0.36 39.30 -32.59
N TRP A 159 -0.25 38.21 -33.29
CA TRP A 159 -0.97 37.91 -34.55
C TRP A 159 -2.38 37.32 -34.32
N PHE A 160 -2.69 36.88 -33.08
CA PHE A 160 -3.96 36.28 -32.80
C PHE A 160 -5.08 37.33 -32.74
N PRO A 161 -6.19 37.15 -33.49
CA PRO A 161 -7.29 38.11 -33.48
C PRO A 161 -7.99 38.06 -32.13
N LYS A 162 -8.02 39.24 -31.48
CA LYS A 162 -8.76 39.43 -30.21
C LYS A 162 -10.25 39.52 -30.54
N ASN A 163 -11.03 38.59 -30.04
CA ASN A 163 -12.48 38.61 -30.13
C ASN A 163 -13.11 38.20 -28.80
N GLU A 164 -14.38 38.55 -28.61
CA GLU A 164 -15.10 38.24 -27.38
C GLU A 164 -15.48 36.77 -27.25
N VAL A 165 -15.48 36.03 -28.36
CA VAL A 165 -15.88 34.61 -28.41
C VAL A 165 -14.76 33.69 -27.94
N LEU A 166 -13.50 34.02 -28.31
CA LEU A 166 -12.31 33.22 -27.96
C LEU A 166 -11.30 34.10 -27.23
N SER A 167 -11.53 34.34 -25.97
CA SER A 167 -10.68 35.18 -25.11
C SER A 167 -9.41 34.45 -24.62
N PHE A 168 -9.45 33.11 -24.49
CA PHE A 168 -8.34 32.30 -24.02
C PHE A 168 -8.32 30.92 -24.67
N MET A 169 -7.15 30.55 -25.23
CA MET A 169 -6.87 29.22 -25.74
C MET A 169 -5.49 28.78 -25.28
N LYS A 170 -5.38 27.58 -24.75
CA LYS A 170 -4.12 26.94 -24.38
C LYS A 170 -4.04 25.54 -25.02
N ILE A 171 -2.97 25.29 -25.73
CA ILE A 171 -2.64 23.95 -26.25
C ILE A 171 -1.53 23.37 -25.37
N ARG A 172 -1.66 22.11 -24.99
CA ARG A 172 -0.66 21.41 -24.20
C ARG A 172 -0.50 19.96 -24.64
N GLY A 173 0.72 19.46 -24.52
CA GLY A 173 1.05 18.07 -24.74
C GLY A 173 2.04 17.59 -23.69
N SER A 174 1.99 16.30 -23.37
CA SER A 174 2.92 15.68 -22.44
C SER A 174 3.21 14.24 -22.84
N TYR A 175 4.41 13.82 -22.53
CA TYR A 175 4.85 12.42 -22.62
C TYR A 175 5.58 12.06 -21.33
N GLY A 176 5.42 10.83 -20.86
CA GLY A 176 6.11 10.36 -19.67
C GLY A 176 6.03 8.86 -19.50
N GLU A 177 7.00 8.35 -18.76
CA GLU A 177 7.09 6.95 -18.38
C GLU A 177 6.71 6.78 -16.90
N VAL A 178 6.00 5.70 -16.60
CA VAL A 178 5.54 5.39 -15.23
C VAL A 178 5.92 3.96 -14.89
N GLY A 179 6.52 3.78 -13.72
CA GLY A 179 6.81 2.46 -13.17
C GLY A 179 5.64 1.89 -12.38
N ASN A 180 5.47 0.58 -12.45
CA ASN A 180 4.55 -0.16 -11.62
C ASN A 180 5.28 -1.33 -10.94
N ASP A 181 5.21 -1.39 -9.62
CA ASP A 181 5.78 -2.46 -8.80
C ASP A 181 4.72 -3.47 -8.33
N ARG A 182 3.45 -3.26 -8.68
CA ARG A 182 2.33 -4.13 -8.33
C ARG A 182 1.91 -4.96 -9.54
N LEU A 183 2.43 -6.17 -9.63
CA LEU A 183 2.12 -7.08 -10.75
C LEU A 183 0.87 -7.94 -10.53
N GLY A 184 0.09 -7.66 -9.48
CA GLY A 184 -1.13 -8.38 -9.13
C GLY A 184 -0.91 -9.52 -8.12
N GLY A 185 -1.98 -9.89 -7.41
CA GLY A 185 -1.94 -10.91 -6.38
C GLY A 185 -1.35 -10.44 -5.05
N SER A 186 -1.23 -11.35 -4.10
CA SER A 186 -0.65 -11.12 -2.76
C SER A 186 0.85 -11.38 -2.69
N ARG A 187 1.45 -11.83 -3.79
CA ARG A 187 2.88 -12.19 -3.83
C ARG A 187 3.75 -10.94 -3.79
N ARG A 188 4.76 -10.98 -2.93
CA ARG A 188 5.83 -9.99 -2.82
C ARG A 188 7.15 -10.64 -3.26
N TYR A 189 8.17 -9.82 -3.52
CA TYR A 189 9.51 -10.31 -3.85
C TYR A 189 9.54 -11.29 -5.03
N TYR A 190 9.06 -10.84 -6.18
CA TYR A 190 8.92 -11.67 -7.39
C TYR A 190 10.20 -12.35 -7.88
N TYR A 191 11.34 -11.90 -7.40
CA TYR A 191 12.65 -12.46 -7.74
C TYR A 191 13.03 -13.66 -6.89
N LEU A 192 12.31 -13.91 -5.78
CA LEU A 192 12.58 -15.09 -4.96
C LEU A 192 12.05 -16.34 -5.67
N PRO A 193 12.89 -17.38 -5.81
CA PRO A 193 12.43 -18.63 -6.39
C PRO A 193 11.37 -19.25 -5.49
N ASN A 194 10.44 -19.97 -6.11
CA ASN A 194 9.53 -20.80 -5.38
C ASN A 194 10.35 -21.91 -4.70
N THR A 195 10.30 -21.98 -3.40
CA THR A 195 10.94 -22.99 -2.59
C THR A 195 9.88 -23.85 -1.90
N TYR A 196 10.26 -24.97 -1.39
CA TYR A 196 9.45 -26.08 -0.92
C TYR A 196 8.26 -25.76 -0.01
N ASN A 197 7.08 -26.19 -0.39
CA ASN A 197 5.89 -26.22 0.44
C ASN A 197 5.79 -27.57 1.17
N LEU A 198 5.94 -27.57 2.48
CA LEU A 198 5.98 -28.76 3.30
C LEU A 198 4.64 -29.50 3.43
N ASN A 199 3.57 -29.04 2.79
CA ASN A 199 2.22 -29.57 2.99
C ASN A 199 1.50 -30.02 1.70
N GLN A 200 2.21 -30.26 0.60
CA GLN A 200 1.57 -30.59 -0.69
C GLN A 200 1.36 -32.08 -0.97
N GLY A 201 1.55 -32.90 -0.05
CA GLY A 201 1.28 -34.33 -0.22
C GLY A 201 1.67 -35.08 1.02
N GLY A 202 1.15 -36.26 1.19
CA GLY A 202 1.46 -37.07 2.34
C GLY A 202 1.11 -38.52 2.10
N TYR A 203 1.79 -39.39 2.79
CA TYR A 203 1.46 -40.80 2.87
C TYR A 203 0.82 -41.08 4.22
N TYR A 204 -0.20 -41.92 4.19
CA TYR A 204 -0.73 -42.51 5.39
C TYR A 204 0.00 -43.83 5.62
N LEU A 205 0.82 -43.88 6.66
CA LEU A 205 1.44 -45.10 7.12
C LEU A 205 0.64 -45.60 8.31
N GLY A 206 -0.03 -46.73 8.16
CA GLY A 206 -0.81 -47.34 9.22
C GLY A 206 -2.00 -48.15 8.71
N ASN A 207 -2.57 -49.01 9.54
CA ASN A 207 -3.75 -49.76 9.22
C ASN A 207 -4.97 -48.88 9.02
N SER A 208 -5.78 -49.22 8.02
CA SER A 208 -7.00 -48.52 7.63
C SER A 208 -8.13 -48.48 8.68
N ASN A 209 -7.93 -49.14 9.79
CA ASN A 209 -8.93 -49.33 10.84
C ASN A 209 -8.63 -48.50 12.07
N GLY A 210 -8.75 -47.22 11.99
CA GLY A 210 -8.83 -46.49 13.22
C GLY A 210 -8.00 -45.23 13.41
N SER A 211 -8.03 -44.77 14.57
CA SER A 211 -7.72 -43.45 15.08
C SER A 211 -6.25 -43.00 15.08
N ASN A 212 -5.33 -43.77 14.59
CA ASN A 212 -3.90 -43.45 14.56
C ASN A 212 -3.37 -43.43 13.12
N LYS A 213 -3.79 -42.46 12.37
CA LYS A 213 -3.22 -42.17 11.06
C LYS A 213 -2.02 -41.25 11.26
N ASN A 214 -0.84 -41.81 11.22
CA ASN A 214 0.36 -41.00 11.10
C ASN A 214 0.49 -40.51 9.65
N SER A 215 0.20 -39.28 9.40
CA SER A 215 0.42 -38.65 8.09
C SER A 215 1.81 -38.04 8.04
N TYR A 216 2.60 -38.50 7.08
CA TYR A 216 3.90 -37.91 6.77
C TYR A 216 3.74 -37.06 5.53
N TYR A 217 4.05 -35.78 5.67
CA TYR A 217 4.00 -34.83 4.58
C TYR A 217 5.39 -34.70 3.97
N TYR A 218 5.47 -34.84 2.65
CA TYR A 218 6.63 -34.39 1.90
C TYR A 218 6.24 -33.12 1.19
N GLY A 219 7.12 -32.19 1.21
CA GLY A 219 6.74 -30.90 0.73
C GLY A 219 7.66 -30.37 -0.31
N ALA A 220 7.08 -29.61 -1.17
CA ALA A 220 7.84 -28.71 -2.00
C ALA A 220 7.13 -27.39 -2.09
N THR A 221 7.73 -26.42 -1.84
CA THR A 221 7.92 -25.15 -2.37
C THR A 221 7.01 -24.03 -2.12
N GLU A 222 7.33 -23.13 -1.40
CA GLU A 222 7.20 -21.77 -1.90
C GLU A 222 8.20 -20.93 -1.19
N GLY A 223 9.08 -20.34 -1.94
CA GLY A 223 9.94 -19.32 -1.45
C GLY A 223 9.13 -18.18 -0.95
N VAL A 224 9.45 -17.79 0.15
CA VAL A 224 9.07 -16.58 0.81
C VAL A 224 9.70 -15.38 0.12
#